data_f97444212601db297e89c2e4ac5d4e82
#
_entry.id   f97444212601db297e89c2e4ac5d4e82
#
_cell.length_a   1.000
_cell.length_b   1.000
_cell.length_c   1.000
_cell.angle_alpha   90.00
_cell.angle_beta   90.00
_cell.angle_gamma   90.00
#
_symmetry.space_group_name_H-M   'P 1'
#
loop_
_entity.id
_entity.type
_entity.pdbx_description
1 polymer ?
#
loop_
_entity_poly.entity_id
_entity_poly.type
_entity_poly.pdbx_seq_one_letter_code
_entity_poly.pdbx_strand_id
1 'polypeptide(L)'
;MKLNKESMLVYAITDRHWTGMQTLEQQVDDVLKNGATFLQIREKNMPHDELVKEAVHIKEIAAKYNVPVVIDDDIYAVMEAGVDGVHIGQNDMDYVEARKLLGDDKIIGMTAPSVTLAKKAEELGADYIGAGAVFNTSTKKDTKPLELSTLKEICNSVSIPVVAIGGIDHSNVRELKGTDIDGVAVISALFGASDPGEATRELFSIMKDVIK
;
A
#
# COMPACT_ATOMS: atom_id res chain seq x y z
N MET A 1 -8.34 3.61 14.18
CA MET A 1 -7.56 2.40 14.58
C MET A 1 -6.09 2.79 14.54
N LYS A 2 -5.29 2.58 15.59
CA LYS A 2 -3.83 2.84 15.46
C LYS A 2 -3.21 1.73 14.61
N LEU A 3 -2.62 2.12 13.50
CA LEU A 3 -1.89 1.20 12.62
C LEU A 3 -0.59 0.76 13.33
N ASN A 4 -0.32 -0.55 13.37
CA ASN A 4 0.95 -1.05 13.88
C ASN A 4 1.90 -1.38 12.70
N LYS A 5 3.19 -1.47 12.97
CA LYS A 5 4.21 -1.77 11.96
C LYS A 5 4.00 -3.13 11.29
N GLU A 6 3.53 -4.12 12.04
CA GLU A 6 3.26 -5.48 11.54
C GLU A 6 2.14 -5.50 10.48
N SER A 7 1.19 -4.56 10.55
CA SER A 7 0.15 -4.41 9.53
C SER A 7 0.70 -3.98 8.17
N MET A 8 1.94 -3.50 8.08
CA MET A 8 2.54 -3.02 6.84
C MET A 8 3.43 -4.05 6.14
N LEU A 9 3.63 -5.25 6.71
CA LEU A 9 4.63 -6.22 6.25
C LEU A 9 4.51 -6.57 4.76
N VAL A 10 3.30 -6.95 4.31
CA VAL A 10 2.97 -7.19 2.90
C VAL A 10 1.72 -6.40 2.53
N TYR A 11 1.93 -5.28 1.91
CA TYR A 11 0.90 -4.36 1.48
C TYR A 11 0.54 -4.63 0.01
N ALA A 12 -0.57 -5.27 -0.22
CA ALA A 12 -1.08 -5.57 -1.55
C ALA A 12 -1.83 -4.36 -2.13
N ILE A 13 -1.54 -4.00 -3.38
CA ILE A 13 -2.24 -2.94 -4.12
C ILE A 13 -2.87 -3.56 -5.35
N THR A 14 -4.19 -3.41 -5.50
CA THR A 14 -4.93 -3.98 -6.64
C THR A 14 -4.56 -3.32 -7.96
N ASP A 15 -4.63 -4.09 -9.04
CA ASP A 15 -4.56 -3.58 -10.40
C ASP A 15 -5.33 -4.53 -11.34
N ARG A 16 -6.46 -4.09 -11.81
CA ARG A 16 -7.37 -4.84 -12.70
C ARG A 16 -6.73 -5.26 -14.03
N HIS A 17 -5.62 -4.62 -14.42
CA HIS A 17 -4.84 -5.04 -15.58
C HIS A 17 -4.39 -6.51 -15.51
N TRP A 18 -4.23 -7.05 -14.30
CA TRP A 18 -3.74 -8.41 -14.05
C TRP A 18 -4.85 -9.45 -13.83
N THR A 19 -6.13 -9.07 -13.95
CA THR A 19 -7.23 -10.04 -13.88
C THR A 19 -7.23 -10.91 -15.13
N GLY A 20 -6.71 -12.13 -15.01
CA GLY A 20 -6.67 -13.13 -16.08
C GLY A 20 -7.91 -14.03 -16.07
N MET A 21 -7.73 -15.28 -15.60
CA MET A 21 -8.82 -16.23 -15.40
C MET A 21 -9.60 -16.03 -14.08
N GLN A 22 -9.03 -15.30 -13.13
CA GLN A 22 -9.66 -14.97 -11.85
C GLN A 22 -10.28 -13.56 -11.90
N THR A 23 -11.37 -13.35 -11.17
CA THR A 23 -11.86 -11.99 -10.89
C THR A 23 -10.94 -11.29 -9.89
N LEU A 24 -11.04 -9.96 -9.79
CA LEU A 24 -10.25 -9.20 -8.81
C LEU A 24 -10.54 -9.65 -7.38
N GLU A 25 -11.80 -9.92 -7.06
CA GLU A 25 -12.25 -10.40 -5.74
C GLU A 25 -11.65 -11.76 -5.40
N GLN A 26 -11.54 -12.67 -6.38
CA GLN A 26 -10.88 -13.97 -6.19
C GLN A 26 -9.38 -13.80 -5.93
N GLN A 27 -8.71 -12.94 -6.69
CA GLN A 27 -7.30 -12.62 -6.44
C GLN A 27 -7.09 -11.98 -5.08
N VAL A 28 -7.97 -11.05 -4.67
CA VAL A 28 -7.92 -10.43 -3.33
C VAL A 28 -8.10 -11.47 -2.23
N ASP A 29 -9.09 -12.36 -2.34
CA ASP A 29 -9.29 -13.43 -1.34
C ASP A 29 -8.03 -14.31 -1.22
N ASP A 30 -7.45 -14.73 -2.36
CA ASP A 30 -6.22 -15.53 -2.40
C ASP A 30 -5.02 -14.82 -1.75
N VAL A 31 -4.81 -13.53 -2.08
CA VAL A 31 -3.71 -12.72 -1.55
C VAL A 31 -3.85 -12.53 -0.03
N LEU A 32 -5.04 -12.20 0.45
CA LEU A 32 -5.30 -12.00 1.88
C LEU A 32 -5.19 -13.28 2.70
N LYS A 33 -5.74 -14.38 2.19
CA LYS A 33 -5.64 -15.71 2.82
C LYS A 33 -4.20 -16.19 2.99
N ASN A 34 -3.30 -15.74 2.11
CA ASN A 34 -1.92 -16.20 2.06
C ASN A 34 -0.90 -15.22 2.66
N GLY A 35 -1.35 -14.16 3.34
CA GLY A 35 -0.47 -13.37 4.21
C GLY A 35 -0.27 -11.91 3.83
N ALA A 36 -1.03 -11.34 2.91
CA ALA A 36 -1.08 -9.89 2.79
C ALA A 36 -1.68 -9.30 4.08
N THR A 37 -1.04 -8.28 4.60
CA THR A 37 -1.36 -7.67 5.90
C THR A 37 -2.05 -6.31 5.78
N PHE A 38 -2.06 -5.73 4.59
CA PHE A 38 -2.71 -4.47 4.26
C PHE A 38 -3.15 -4.48 2.80
N LEU A 39 -4.27 -3.84 2.48
CA LEU A 39 -4.81 -3.80 1.13
C LEU A 39 -5.13 -2.38 0.68
N GLN A 40 -4.73 -2.03 -0.55
CA GLN A 40 -5.17 -0.82 -1.23
C GLN A 40 -5.97 -1.17 -2.47
N ILE A 41 -7.15 -0.59 -2.60
CA ILE A 41 -7.95 -0.61 -3.82
C ILE A 41 -7.46 0.54 -4.71
N ARG A 42 -6.92 0.19 -5.88
CA ARG A 42 -6.42 1.15 -6.85
C ARG A 42 -7.06 0.91 -8.22
N GLU A 43 -8.09 1.68 -8.52
CA GLU A 43 -8.86 1.60 -9.76
C GLU A 43 -8.83 2.94 -10.49
N LYS A 44 -7.79 3.13 -11.31
CA LYS A 44 -7.67 4.35 -12.11
C LYS A 44 -8.73 4.39 -13.21
N ASN A 45 -9.43 5.50 -13.32
CA ASN A 45 -10.48 5.76 -14.31
C ASN A 45 -11.80 4.97 -14.12
N MET A 46 -12.01 4.34 -12.97
CA MET A 46 -13.30 3.74 -12.64
C MET A 46 -14.30 4.84 -12.25
N PRO A 47 -15.57 4.78 -12.71
CA PRO A 47 -16.60 5.67 -12.21
C PRO A 47 -16.78 5.55 -10.69
N HIS A 48 -17.02 6.68 -10.01
CA HIS A 48 -17.11 6.73 -8.54
C HIS A 48 -18.08 5.69 -7.97
N ASP A 49 -19.31 5.62 -8.51
CA ASP A 49 -20.33 4.68 -8.03
C ASP A 49 -19.92 3.19 -8.17
N GLU A 50 -19.11 2.88 -9.18
CA GLU A 50 -18.57 1.53 -9.38
C GLU A 50 -17.46 1.25 -8.39
N LEU A 51 -16.55 2.21 -8.15
CA LEU A 51 -15.49 2.12 -7.16
C LEU A 51 -16.06 1.90 -5.75
N VAL A 52 -17.11 2.64 -5.37
CA VAL A 52 -17.76 2.48 -4.07
C VAL A 52 -18.33 1.06 -3.92
N LYS A 53 -19.04 0.54 -4.93
CA LYS A 53 -19.59 -0.84 -4.89
C LYS A 53 -18.51 -1.89 -4.75
N GLU A 54 -17.43 -1.74 -5.52
CA GLU A 54 -16.29 -2.65 -5.46
C GLU A 54 -15.59 -2.58 -4.11
N ALA A 55 -15.38 -1.37 -3.59
CA ALA A 55 -14.75 -1.18 -2.29
C ALA A 55 -15.56 -1.82 -1.15
N VAL A 56 -16.89 -1.79 -1.20
CA VAL A 56 -17.76 -2.49 -0.25
C VAL A 56 -17.53 -4.01 -0.33
N HIS A 57 -17.54 -4.60 -1.52
CA HIS A 57 -17.30 -6.04 -1.68
C HIS A 57 -15.91 -6.46 -1.21
N ILE A 58 -14.87 -5.72 -1.60
CA ILE A 58 -13.48 -6.01 -1.19
C ILE A 58 -13.32 -5.89 0.32
N LYS A 59 -13.95 -4.89 0.95
CA LYS A 59 -13.97 -4.74 2.40
C LYS A 59 -14.59 -5.96 3.10
N GLU A 60 -15.69 -6.51 2.57
CA GLU A 60 -16.32 -7.72 3.11
C GLU A 60 -15.39 -8.94 3.03
N ILE A 61 -14.61 -9.06 1.95
CA ILE A 61 -13.58 -10.10 1.81
C ILE A 61 -12.48 -9.89 2.85
N ALA A 62 -11.92 -8.68 2.93
CA ALA A 62 -10.83 -8.34 3.84
C ALA A 62 -11.19 -8.52 5.32
N ALA A 63 -12.45 -8.28 5.69
CA ALA A 63 -12.95 -8.47 7.04
C ALA A 63 -12.81 -9.92 7.54
N LYS A 64 -12.85 -10.93 6.65
CA LYS A 64 -12.64 -12.35 7.00
C LYS A 64 -11.23 -12.61 7.55
N TYR A 65 -10.28 -11.77 7.16
CA TYR A 65 -8.85 -11.89 7.48
C TYR A 65 -8.38 -10.83 8.47
N ASN A 66 -9.26 -9.91 8.89
CA ASN A 66 -8.94 -8.75 9.71
C ASN A 66 -7.87 -7.84 9.09
N VAL A 67 -7.86 -7.70 7.76
CA VAL A 67 -6.90 -6.86 7.04
C VAL A 67 -7.52 -5.50 6.75
N PRO A 68 -6.85 -4.38 7.09
CA PRO A 68 -7.32 -3.03 6.79
C PRO A 68 -7.33 -2.77 5.28
N VAL A 69 -8.31 -1.98 4.84
CA VAL A 69 -8.52 -1.61 3.43
C VAL A 69 -8.51 -0.10 3.27
N VAL A 70 -7.68 0.40 2.36
CA VAL A 70 -7.67 1.81 1.95
C VAL A 70 -7.98 1.95 0.45
N ILE A 71 -8.44 3.12 0.03
CA ILE A 71 -8.62 3.46 -1.39
C ILE A 71 -7.48 4.39 -1.82
N ASP A 72 -7.03 4.25 -3.08
CA ASP A 72 -6.09 5.17 -3.70
C ASP A 72 -6.81 6.46 -4.09
N ASP A 73 -6.42 7.58 -3.49
CA ASP A 73 -6.75 8.99 -3.69
C ASP A 73 -8.23 9.46 -3.57
N ASP A 74 -9.24 8.58 -3.65
CA ASP A 74 -10.66 9.00 -3.57
C ASP A 74 -11.22 9.00 -2.14
N ILE A 75 -11.22 10.17 -1.51
CA ILE A 75 -11.70 10.38 -0.14
C ILE A 75 -13.22 10.20 -0.03
N TYR A 76 -13.97 10.60 -1.05
CA TYR A 76 -15.43 10.47 -1.05
C TYR A 76 -15.85 9.00 -1.15
N ALA A 77 -15.14 8.20 -1.97
CA ALA A 77 -15.36 6.76 -2.02
C ALA A 77 -15.03 6.07 -0.68
N VAL A 78 -13.99 6.53 0.05
CA VAL A 78 -13.70 6.04 1.42
C VAL A 78 -14.89 6.29 2.36
N MET A 79 -15.46 7.47 2.33
CA MET A 79 -16.61 7.84 3.19
C MET A 79 -17.84 7.00 2.85
N GLU A 80 -18.17 6.84 1.57
CA GLU A 80 -19.37 6.13 1.12
C GLU A 80 -19.27 4.61 1.29
N ALA A 81 -18.13 4.00 0.92
CA ALA A 81 -17.88 2.57 1.11
C ALA A 81 -17.59 2.21 2.58
N GLY A 82 -17.21 3.20 3.39
CA GLY A 82 -16.89 3.02 4.79
C GLY A 82 -15.63 2.20 5.04
N VAL A 83 -14.70 2.09 4.07
CA VAL A 83 -13.40 1.41 4.24
C VAL A 83 -12.53 2.12 5.28
N ASP A 84 -11.38 1.53 5.63
CA ASP A 84 -10.60 1.97 6.79
C ASP A 84 -9.83 3.27 6.55
N GLY A 85 -9.56 3.65 5.28
CA GLY A 85 -8.86 4.89 5.01
C GLY A 85 -8.52 5.14 3.54
N VAL A 86 -7.58 6.05 3.33
CA VAL A 86 -7.09 6.52 2.02
C VAL A 86 -5.57 6.49 1.96
N HIS A 87 -5.02 6.31 0.77
CA HIS A 87 -3.62 6.65 0.46
C HIS A 87 -3.58 7.82 -0.51
N ILE A 88 -2.88 8.90 -0.16
CA ILE A 88 -2.78 10.12 -0.98
C ILE A 88 -1.33 10.36 -1.45
N GLY A 89 -1.19 10.73 -2.70
CA GLY A 89 0.07 11.16 -3.30
C GLY A 89 0.27 12.67 -3.21
N GLN A 90 1.40 13.14 -3.75
CA GLN A 90 1.79 14.56 -3.66
C GLN A 90 0.91 15.52 -4.48
N ASN A 91 0.14 15.02 -5.44
CA ASN A 91 -0.71 15.83 -6.33
C ASN A 91 -2.21 15.63 -6.06
N ASP A 92 -2.55 14.81 -5.05
CA ASP A 92 -3.93 14.52 -4.67
C ASP A 92 -4.46 15.57 -3.68
N MET A 93 -5.60 15.30 -3.03
CA MET A 93 -6.16 16.20 -2.03
C MET A 93 -5.16 16.49 -0.91
N ASP A 94 -5.12 17.75 -0.45
CA ASP A 94 -4.28 18.14 0.70
C ASP A 94 -4.61 17.33 1.94
N TYR A 95 -3.58 16.95 2.70
CA TYR A 95 -3.75 16.12 3.91
C TYR A 95 -4.70 16.73 4.94
N VAL A 96 -4.59 18.05 5.18
CA VAL A 96 -5.40 18.73 6.21
C VAL A 96 -6.88 18.68 5.81
N GLU A 97 -7.17 18.86 4.52
CA GLU A 97 -8.52 18.74 3.99
C GLU A 97 -9.03 17.31 4.07
N ALA A 98 -8.21 16.33 3.67
CA ALA A 98 -8.55 14.91 3.76
C ALA A 98 -8.85 14.50 5.21
N ARG A 99 -8.00 14.88 6.17
CA ARG A 99 -8.19 14.59 7.60
C ARG A 99 -9.44 15.26 8.15
N LYS A 100 -9.75 16.49 7.73
CA LYS A 100 -10.98 17.19 8.13
C LYS A 100 -12.24 16.46 7.66
N LEU A 101 -12.23 15.88 6.45
CA LEU A 101 -13.36 15.13 5.90
C LEU A 101 -13.50 13.75 6.54
N LEU A 102 -12.40 13.03 6.71
CA LEU A 102 -12.40 11.65 7.19
C LEU A 102 -12.47 11.51 8.72
N GLY A 103 -12.11 12.57 9.47
CA GLY A 103 -11.98 12.50 10.93
C GLY A 103 -10.75 11.74 11.41
N ASP A 104 -10.61 11.57 12.73
CA ASP A 104 -9.40 11.00 13.36
C ASP A 104 -9.36 9.47 13.35
N ASP A 105 -10.46 8.81 13.06
CA ASP A 105 -10.57 7.34 13.11
C ASP A 105 -10.14 6.65 11.82
N LYS A 106 -10.03 7.40 10.70
CA LYS A 106 -9.63 6.85 9.40
C LYS A 106 -8.13 6.92 9.20
N ILE A 107 -7.60 5.89 8.55
CA ILE A 107 -6.19 5.80 8.16
C ILE A 107 -5.94 6.75 6.98
N ILE A 108 -4.87 7.56 7.08
CA ILE A 108 -4.37 8.34 5.94
C ILE A 108 -2.90 8.00 5.73
N GLY A 109 -2.60 7.28 4.64
CA GLY A 109 -1.24 7.07 4.17
C GLY A 109 -0.79 8.15 3.20
N MET A 110 0.50 8.46 3.17
CA MET A 110 1.06 9.46 2.25
C MET A 110 2.26 8.92 1.48
N THR A 111 2.36 9.30 0.21
CA THR A 111 3.60 9.09 -0.57
C THR A 111 4.67 10.10 -0.14
N ALA A 112 5.85 9.63 0.27
CA ALA A 112 6.96 10.50 0.72
C ALA A 112 8.32 10.01 0.19
N PRO A 113 8.76 10.44 -1.02
CA PRO A 113 10.00 9.99 -1.65
C PRO A 113 11.26 10.74 -1.16
N SER A 114 11.21 11.47 -0.06
CA SER A 114 12.37 12.15 0.52
C SER A 114 12.22 12.33 2.03
N VAL A 115 13.33 12.53 2.73
CA VAL A 115 13.35 12.80 4.18
C VAL A 115 12.49 14.01 4.56
N THR A 116 12.58 15.07 3.77
CA THR A 116 11.78 16.28 4.01
C THR A 116 10.28 16.02 3.93
N LEU A 117 9.84 15.25 2.91
CA LEU A 117 8.43 14.90 2.74
C LEU A 117 7.97 13.89 3.79
N ALA A 118 8.84 12.96 4.19
CA ALA A 118 8.55 12.00 5.26
C ALA A 118 8.29 12.70 6.60
N LYS A 119 9.17 13.60 7.01
CA LYS A 119 8.99 14.41 8.22
C LYS A 119 7.73 15.27 8.16
N LYS A 120 7.48 15.90 7.00
CA LYS A 120 6.26 16.68 6.82
C LYS A 120 5.00 15.81 6.93
N ALA A 121 5.01 14.61 6.36
CA ALA A 121 3.88 13.68 6.47
C ALA A 121 3.62 13.29 7.95
N GLU A 122 4.67 12.98 8.71
CA GLU A 122 4.55 12.68 10.14
C GLU A 122 4.05 13.89 10.94
N GLU A 123 4.59 15.08 10.70
CA GLU A 123 4.14 16.33 11.35
C GLU A 123 2.66 16.64 11.08
N LEU A 124 2.18 16.31 9.89
CA LEU A 124 0.76 16.44 9.54
C LEU A 124 -0.11 15.37 10.20
N GLY A 125 0.47 14.27 10.69
CA GLY A 125 -0.24 13.18 11.35
C GLY A 125 -0.63 12.03 10.42
N ALA A 126 0.14 11.79 9.37
CA ALA A 126 -0.04 10.59 8.54
C ALA A 126 0.16 9.32 9.37
N ASP A 127 -0.63 8.28 9.08
CA ASP A 127 -0.58 7.01 9.80
C ASP A 127 0.54 6.10 9.30
N TYR A 128 0.97 6.26 8.05
CA TYR A 128 2.12 5.60 7.42
C TYR A 128 2.57 6.36 6.18
N ILE A 129 3.76 6.04 5.69
CA ILE A 129 4.26 6.58 4.43
C ILE A 129 4.70 5.47 3.46
N GLY A 130 4.49 5.72 2.16
CA GLY A 130 5.04 4.94 1.06
C GLY A 130 6.26 5.65 0.47
N ALA A 131 7.43 5.03 0.49
CA ALA A 131 8.69 5.57 -0.01
C ALA A 131 9.15 4.81 -1.26
N GLY A 132 9.32 5.53 -2.37
CA GLY A 132 9.73 4.92 -3.65
C GLY A 132 9.64 5.90 -4.82
N ALA A 133 9.82 5.41 -6.09
CA ALA A 133 10.00 4.01 -6.45
C ALA A 133 11.43 3.54 -6.16
N VAL A 134 11.61 2.39 -5.47
CA VAL A 134 12.95 1.88 -5.09
C VAL A 134 13.63 1.10 -6.23
N PHE A 135 12.85 0.49 -7.12
CA PHE A 135 13.35 -0.16 -8.34
C PHE A 135 12.60 0.36 -9.56
N ASN A 136 13.14 0.07 -10.75
CA ASN A 136 12.46 0.43 -12.00
C ASN A 136 11.07 -0.21 -12.07
N THR A 137 10.07 0.56 -12.46
CA THR A 137 8.69 0.09 -12.54
C THR A 137 8.02 0.56 -13.83
N SER A 138 7.17 -0.28 -14.41
CA SER A 138 6.33 0.07 -15.55
C SER A 138 5.06 0.83 -15.15
N THR A 139 4.71 0.82 -13.86
CA THR A 139 3.45 1.41 -13.36
C THR A 139 3.50 2.94 -13.27
N LYS A 140 4.70 3.54 -13.08
CA LYS A 140 4.92 5.00 -13.12
C LYS A 140 6.16 5.29 -13.95
N LYS A 141 5.98 5.86 -15.17
CA LYS A 141 7.05 6.02 -16.17
C LYS A 141 8.08 7.13 -15.89
N ASP A 142 7.82 8.05 -14.96
CA ASP A 142 8.59 9.31 -14.80
C ASP A 142 9.32 9.41 -13.44
N THR A 143 9.53 8.32 -12.71
CA THR A 143 10.23 8.35 -11.42
C THR A 143 11.66 7.82 -11.54
N LYS A 144 12.64 8.63 -11.09
CA LYS A 144 13.99 8.10 -10.84
C LYS A 144 13.94 7.17 -9.64
N PRO A 145 14.63 6.01 -9.70
CA PRO A 145 14.69 5.12 -8.54
C PRO A 145 15.22 5.85 -7.30
N LEU A 146 14.60 5.58 -6.16
CA LEU A 146 15.03 6.06 -4.86
C LEU A 146 16.21 5.19 -4.40
N GLU A 147 17.37 5.81 -4.14
CA GLU A 147 18.52 5.09 -3.61
C GLU A 147 18.21 4.42 -2.26
N LEU A 148 18.69 3.21 -2.04
CA LEU A 148 18.47 2.47 -0.79
C LEU A 148 19.03 3.19 0.44
N SER A 149 20.10 3.96 0.29
CA SER A 149 20.63 4.86 1.34
C SER A 149 19.62 5.93 1.74
N THR A 150 18.99 6.56 0.75
CA THR A 150 17.94 7.56 0.99
C THR A 150 16.69 6.92 1.62
N LEU A 151 16.31 5.70 1.19
CA LEU A 151 15.23 4.95 1.83
C LEU A 151 15.53 4.72 3.31
N LYS A 152 16.75 4.30 3.64
CA LYS A 152 17.18 4.13 5.05
C LYS A 152 17.14 5.45 5.83
N GLU A 153 17.59 6.55 5.24
CA GLU A 153 17.48 7.87 5.87
C GLU A 153 16.02 8.28 6.14
N ILE A 154 15.10 7.98 5.20
CA ILE A 154 13.67 8.18 5.41
C ILE A 154 13.19 7.38 6.61
N CYS A 155 13.45 6.07 6.66
CA CYS A 155 13.04 5.20 7.76
C CYS A 155 13.54 5.69 9.12
N ASN A 156 14.80 6.15 9.18
CA ASN A 156 15.39 6.66 10.41
C ASN A 156 14.93 8.08 10.80
N SER A 157 14.24 8.79 9.92
CA SER A 157 13.83 10.18 10.13
C SER A 157 12.45 10.35 10.75
N VAL A 158 11.63 9.28 10.79
CA VAL A 158 10.25 9.25 11.27
C VAL A 158 9.99 8.06 12.18
N SER A 159 8.92 8.14 12.98
CA SER A 159 8.48 7.05 13.87
C SER A 159 7.29 6.26 13.33
N ILE A 160 6.55 6.85 12.38
CA ILE A 160 5.43 6.18 11.71
C ILE A 160 5.93 5.10 10.76
N PRO A 161 5.11 4.06 10.45
CA PRO A 161 5.48 3.00 9.55
C PRO A 161 5.91 3.49 8.16
N VAL A 162 6.98 2.90 7.63
CA VAL A 162 7.51 3.17 6.28
C VAL A 162 7.45 1.90 5.44
N VAL A 163 6.73 1.95 4.30
CA VAL A 163 6.73 0.87 3.32
C VAL A 163 7.50 1.27 2.07
N ALA A 164 8.39 0.39 1.60
CA ALA A 164 9.04 0.56 0.32
C ALA A 164 8.07 0.20 -0.81
N ILE A 165 8.08 0.99 -1.89
CA ILE A 165 7.21 0.76 -3.06
C ILE A 165 7.96 0.99 -4.37
N GLY A 166 7.51 0.31 -5.43
CA GLY A 166 7.96 0.51 -6.82
C GLY A 166 8.96 -0.53 -7.27
N GLY A 167 8.53 -1.38 -8.21
CA GLY A 167 9.35 -2.40 -8.87
C GLY A 167 9.82 -3.53 -7.97
N ILE A 168 9.22 -3.70 -6.80
CA ILE A 168 9.59 -4.75 -5.84
C ILE A 168 8.93 -6.06 -6.25
N ASP A 169 9.74 -7.14 -6.27
CA ASP A 169 9.31 -8.51 -6.48
C ASP A 169 10.17 -9.52 -5.70
N HIS A 170 9.91 -10.80 -5.87
CA HIS A 170 10.61 -11.89 -5.18
C HIS A 170 12.12 -11.94 -5.46
N SER A 171 12.57 -11.42 -6.63
CA SER A 171 13.97 -11.47 -7.04
C SER A 171 14.84 -10.39 -6.38
N ASN A 172 14.22 -9.22 -6.05
CA ASN A 172 14.95 -8.04 -5.57
C ASN A 172 14.62 -7.62 -4.12
N VAL A 173 13.52 -8.09 -3.56
CA VAL A 173 13.07 -7.67 -2.22
C VAL A 173 14.10 -7.88 -1.11
N ARG A 174 15.02 -8.86 -1.25
CA ARG A 174 16.09 -9.10 -0.27
C ARG A 174 17.14 -7.98 -0.24
N GLU A 175 17.26 -7.17 -1.30
CA GLU A 175 18.15 -6.02 -1.34
C GLU A 175 17.73 -4.92 -0.36
N LEU A 176 16.46 -4.94 0.08
CA LEU A 176 15.93 -3.99 1.05
C LEU A 176 16.36 -4.28 2.50
N LYS A 177 17.05 -5.41 2.75
CA LYS A 177 17.51 -5.76 4.10
C LYS A 177 18.48 -4.71 4.63
N GLY A 178 18.22 -4.24 5.85
CA GLY A 178 19.02 -3.20 6.52
C GLY A 178 18.67 -1.77 6.14
N THR A 179 17.58 -1.56 5.40
CA THR A 179 17.00 -0.22 5.14
C THR A 179 16.05 0.25 6.23
N ASP A 180 15.73 -0.61 7.20
CA ASP A 180 14.87 -0.34 8.35
C ASP A 180 13.40 -0.05 7.97
N ILE A 181 12.93 -0.56 6.81
CA ILE A 181 11.50 -0.52 6.40
C ILE A 181 10.63 -1.41 7.30
N ASP A 182 9.36 -1.07 7.41
CA ASP A 182 8.36 -1.86 8.12
C ASP A 182 7.60 -2.84 7.20
N GLY A 183 7.74 -2.69 5.87
CA GLY A 183 7.12 -3.56 4.88
C GLY A 183 7.32 -3.11 3.45
N VAL A 184 6.66 -3.82 2.53
CA VAL A 184 6.69 -3.53 1.09
C VAL A 184 5.29 -3.41 0.52
N ALA A 185 5.07 -2.43 -0.37
CA ALA A 185 3.85 -2.28 -1.14
C ALA A 185 4.08 -2.76 -2.58
N VAL A 186 3.27 -3.72 -3.02
CA VAL A 186 3.46 -4.43 -4.29
C VAL A 186 2.17 -4.57 -5.07
N ILE A 187 2.27 -4.51 -6.40
CA ILE A 187 1.17 -4.69 -7.36
C ILE A 187 1.40 -5.99 -8.14
N SER A 188 2.20 -5.91 -9.20
CA SER A 188 2.41 -6.99 -10.16
C SER A 188 3.08 -8.23 -9.58
N ALA A 189 3.87 -8.08 -8.52
CA ALA A 189 4.50 -9.21 -7.82
C ALA A 189 3.49 -10.20 -7.24
N LEU A 190 2.26 -9.74 -6.94
CA LEU A 190 1.16 -10.57 -6.44
C LEU A 190 0.09 -10.76 -7.52
N PHE A 191 -0.56 -9.69 -7.97
CA PHE A 191 -1.69 -9.76 -8.92
C PHE A 191 -1.29 -10.19 -10.33
N GLY A 192 -0.02 -9.98 -10.73
CA GLY A 192 0.53 -10.44 -12.00
C GLY A 192 1.10 -11.87 -11.97
N ALA A 193 1.12 -12.53 -10.83
CA ALA A 193 1.58 -13.89 -10.71
C ALA A 193 0.55 -14.90 -11.25
N SER A 194 1.03 -16.06 -11.71
CA SER A 194 0.14 -17.16 -12.15
C SER A 194 -0.67 -17.74 -10.98
N ASP A 195 -0.15 -17.66 -9.76
CA ASP A 195 -0.81 -18.01 -8.50
C ASP A 195 -0.56 -16.86 -7.49
N PRO A 196 -1.50 -15.92 -7.35
CA PRO A 196 -1.38 -14.79 -6.43
C PRO A 196 -1.22 -15.21 -4.98
N GLY A 197 -1.87 -16.31 -4.58
CA GLY A 197 -1.79 -16.85 -3.21
C GLY A 197 -0.39 -17.39 -2.90
N GLU A 198 0.19 -18.20 -3.80
CA GLU A 198 1.56 -18.71 -3.63
C GLU A 198 2.57 -17.57 -3.59
N ALA A 199 2.48 -16.64 -4.55
CA ALA A 199 3.34 -15.47 -4.61
C ALA A 199 3.30 -14.65 -3.31
N THR A 200 2.11 -14.48 -2.71
CA THR A 200 1.94 -13.77 -1.45
C THR A 200 2.60 -14.52 -0.29
N ARG A 201 2.42 -15.83 -0.21
CA ARG A 201 3.02 -16.68 0.84
C ARG A 201 4.55 -16.63 0.81
N GLU A 202 5.13 -16.71 -0.39
CA GLU A 202 6.57 -16.59 -0.59
C GLU A 202 7.08 -15.21 -0.17
N LEU A 203 6.44 -14.13 -0.65
CA LEU A 203 6.84 -12.76 -0.32
C LEU A 203 6.73 -12.52 1.20
N PHE A 204 5.65 -12.96 1.84
CA PHE A 204 5.47 -12.86 3.28
C PHE A 204 6.60 -13.57 4.07
N SER A 205 7.00 -14.76 3.60
CA SER A 205 8.12 -15.50 4.22
C SER A 205 9.43 -14.74 4.07
N ILE A 206 9.72 -14.19 2.89
CA ILE A 206 10.92 -13.41 2.63
C ILE A 206 10.94 -12.15 3.50
N MET A 207 9.82 -11.43 3.58
CA MET A 207 9.72 -10.18 4.33
C MET A 207 10.01 -10.36 5.82
N LYS A 208 9.63 -11.48 6.43
CA LYS A 208 10.01 -11.79 7.82
C LYS A 208 11.51 -11.86 8.06
N ASP A 209 12.30 -12.14 7.03
CA ASP A 209 13.76 -12.16 7.12
C ASP A 209 14.40 -10.82 6.74
N VAL A 210 13.72 -10.01 5.92
CA VAL A 210 14.18 -8.70 5.48
C VAL A 210 14.08 -7.67 6.61
N ILE A 211 12.97 -7.67 7.38
CA ILE A 211 12.71 -6.70 8.45
C ILE A 211 13.40 -7.03 9.79
N LYS A 212 14.11 -8.16 9.88
CA LYS A 212 14.95 -8.53 11.03
C LYS A 212 16.32 -7.86 10.93
#